data_4b0cc5cc1ccc2397c22fc4a6d184b967
#
_entry.id   4b0cc5cc1ccc2397c22fc4a6d184b967
#
_cell.length_a   1.000
_cell.length_b   1.000
_cell.length_c   1.000
_cell.angle_alpha   90.00
_cell.angle_beta   90.00
_cell.angle_gamma   90.00
#
_symmetry.space_group_name_H-M   'P 1'
#
loop_
_entity.id
_entity.type
_entity.pdbx_description
1 polymer ?
#
loop_
_entity_poly.entity_id
_entity_poly.type
_entity_poly.pdbx_seq_one_letter_code
_entity_poly.pdbx_strand_id
1 'polypeptide(L)'
;DLGENYTMTSWRMSPCVKSEKLDCVHCHTSSGGYRFTESSKANNACLPCHKRRVESVTEHTHHPANGKGNKCIECHMPMTQFAHMNRTDHSMRPPMPAATIAFKSPNACNMCHKDKDANWSDKYVRQWYKDEYQKPVLETARLVDAARHQDLKHLDDMLAYIERENHVEVTTSSLTRFIRE
;
A
#
# COMPACT_ATOMS: atom_id res chain seq x y z
N ASP A 1 8.57 -5.26 -5.46
CA ASP A 1 9.16 -5.22 -4.13
C ASP A 1 10.21 -4.14 -4.13
N LEU A 2 9.78 -3.02 -3.75
CA LEU A 2 10.67 -2.05 -3.16
C LEU A 2 10.97 -2.62 -1.76
N GLY A 3 11.71 -3.73 -1.71
CA GLY A 3 11.96 -4.55 -0.51
C GLY A 3 12.57 -3.79 0.65
N GLU A 4 12.64 -2.50 0.47
CA GLU A 4 13.12 -1.52 1.42
C GLU A 4 11.98 -0.57 1.72
N ASN A 5 11.29 -0.85 2.81
CA ASN A 5 10.20 -0.01 3.28
C ASN A 5 10.74 1.31 3.85
N TYR A 6 11.44 2.07 3.02
CA TYR A 6 11.82 3.42 3.38
C TYR A 6 10.57 4.29 3.45
N THR A 7 10.33 4.84 4.61
CA THR A 7 9.16 5.68 4.88
C THR A 7 8.97 6.76 3.82
N MET A 8 10.04 7.44 3.41
CA MET A 8 9.97 8.50 2.41
C MET A 8 9.60 7.95 1.02
N THR A 9 10.13 6.80 0.61
CA THR A 9 9.80 6.19 -0.68
C THR A 9 8.35 5.73 -0.71
N SER A 10 7.89 5.00 0.31
CA SER A 10 6.50 4.56 0.38
C SER A 10 5.54 5.75 0.50
N TRP A 11 5.92 6.79 1.26
CA TRP A 11 5.17 8.05 1.36
C TRP A 11 4.98 8.71 -0.02
N ARG A 12 6.05 8.89 -0.80
CA ARG A 12 5.98 9.48 -2.15
C ARG A 12 5.14 8.67 -3.13
N MET A 13 5.01 7.37 -2.90
CA MET A 13 4.13 6.49 -3.68
C MET A 13 2.66 6.60 -3.26
N SER A 14 2.37 7.26 -2.16
CA SER A 14 1.01 7.41 -1.64
C SER A 14 0.17 8.36 -2.51
N PRO A 15 -1.08 8.01 -2.84
CA PRO A 15 -2.02 8.94 -3.45
C PRO A 15 -2.27 10.20 -2.59
N CYS A 16 -2.11 10.09 -1.27
CA CYS A 16 -2.28 11.21 -0.35
C CYS A 16 -1.25 12.32 -0.57
N VAL A 17 0.00 11.97 -0.87
CA VAL A 17 1.06 12.93 -1.20
C VAL A 17 0.76 13.69 -2.48
N LYS A 18 0.26 12.99 -3.50
CA LYS A 18 -0.11 13.60 -4.78
C LYS A 18 -1.21 14.66 -4.64
N SER A 19 -1.98 14.62 -3.55
CA SER A 19 -3.02 15.62 -3.30
C SER A 19 -2.47 16.97 -2.82
N GLU A 20 -1.19 17.02 -2.41
CA GLU A 20 -0.51 18.18 -1.80
C GLU A 20 -1.20 18.72 -0.52
N LYS A 21 -2.16 17.97 0.02
CA LYS A 21 -2.96 18.36 1.20
C LYS A 21 -2.50 17.70 2.49
N LEU A 22 -1.60 16.73 2.37
CA LEU A 22 -1.15 15.93 3.50
C LEU A 22 0.37 15.96 3.60
N ASP A 23 0.87 16.25 4.79
CA ASP A 23 2.28 16.19 5.15
C ASP A 23 2.50 15.29 6.39
N CYS A 24 3.75 15.13 6.79
CA CYS A 24 4.12 14.28 7.93
C CYS A 24 3.53 14.80 9.25
N VAL A 25 3.45 16.13 9.41
CA VAL A 25 3.01 16.74 10.67
C VAL A 25 1.50 16.69 10.89
N HIS A 26 0.73 16.28 9.88
CA HIS A 26 -0.67 15.94 10.07
C HIS A 26 -0.82 14.76 11.06
N CYS A 27 -0.03 13.71 10.86
CA CYS A 27 -0.08 12.50 11.68
C CYS A 27 0.95 12.48 12.81
N HIS A 28 2.05 13.20 12.69
CA HIS A 28 3.16 13.20 13.64
C HIS A 28 3.39 14.56 14.29
N THR A 29 3.93 14.53 15.50
CA THR A 29 4.51 15.72 16.12
C THR A 29 5.87 16.05 15.47
N SER A 30 6.39 17.24 15.70
CA SER A 30 7.73 17.62 15.24
C SER A 30 8.84 16.72 15.78
N SER A 31 8.60 16.06 16.93
CA SER A 31 9.51 15.07 17.52
C SER A 31 9.26 13.62 17.01
N GLY A 32 8.40 13.43 16.01
CA GLY A 32 8.12 12.13 15.39
C GLY A 32 7.04 11.29 16.09
N GLY A 33 6.49 11.73 17.23
CA GLY A 33 5.42 11.01 17.92
C GLY A 33 4.12 10.97 17.10
N TYR A 34 3.46 9.81 17.06
CA TYR A 34 2.16 9.68 16.39
C TYR A 34 1.05 10.35 17.21
N ARG A 35 0.21 11.17 16.57
CA ARG A 35 -0.82 11.97 17.24
C ARG A 35 -2.09 11.20 17.59
N PHE A 36 -2.42 10.16 16.84
CA PHE A 36 -3.72 9.44 16.93
C PHE A 36 -3.55 8.09 17.64
N THR A 37 -2.87 8.08 18.78
CA THR A 37 -2.63 6.88 19.58
C THR A 37 -3.86 6.37 20.34
N GLU A 38 -4.79 7.29 20.67
CA GLU A 38 -6.04 6.94 21.34
C GLU A 38 -6.94 6.12 20.41
N SER A 39 -7.32 4.92 20.84
CA SER A 39 -8.04 3.94 20.00
C SER A 39 -9.36 4.49 19.46
N SER A 40 -10.07 5.29 20.23
CA SER A 40 -11.34 5.91 19.84
C SER A 40 -11.19 6.98 18.75
N LYS A 41 -9.98 7.54 18.59
CA LYS A 41 -9.64 8.60 17.64
C LYS A 41 -8.69 8.15 16.54
N ALA A 42 -8.32 6.85 16.51
CA ALA A 42 -7.31 6.34 15.58
C ALA A 42 -7.64 6.66 14.10
N ASN A 43 -8.91 6.57 13.72
CA ASN A 43 -9.34 6.84 12.35
C ASN A 43 -9.43 8.35 12.01
N ASN A 44 -9.32 9.24 13.01
CA ASN A 44 -9.31 10.68 12.76
C ASN A 44 -8.06 11.13 11.98
N ALA A 45 -7.01 10.34 11.97
CA ALA A 45 -5.86 10.54 11.09
C ALA A 45 -6.25 10.65 9.60
N CYS A 46 -7.37 10.04 9.21
CA CYS A 46 -7.86 10.01 7.83
C CYS A 46 -8.84 11.15 7.50
N LEU A 47 -9.18 11.97 8.52
CA LEU A 47 -10.02 13.16 8.36
C LEU A 47 -9.18 14.37 7.93
N PRO A 48 -9.81 15.35 7.24
CA PRO A 48 -11.19 15.34 6.75
C PRO A 48 -11.36 14.65 5.39
N CYS A 49 -10.27 14.23 4.73
CA CYS A 49 -10.29 13.78 3.33
C CYS A 49 -11.16 12.53 3.12
N HIS A 50 -11.13 11.60 4.06
CA HIS A 50 -11.88 10.34 4.00
C HIS A 50 -13.09 10.27 4.93
N LYS A 51 -13.73 11.42 5.21
CA LYS A 51 -14.86 11.54 6.15
C LYS A 51 -15.89 10.44 5.99
N ARG A 52 -16.39 10.23 4.77
CA ARG A 52 -17.40 9.19 4.48
C ARG A 52 -16.95 7.79 4.90
N ARG A 53 -15.67 7.43 4.68
CA ARG A 53 -15.15 6.11 5.03
C ARG A 53 -14.94 5.96 6.55
N VAL A 54 -14.56 7.03 7.21
CA VAL A 54 -14.39 7.04 8.67
C VAL A 54 -15.74 6.93 9.38
N GLU A 55 -16.78 7.62 8.89
CA GLU A 55 -18.13 7.56 9.46
C GLU A 55 -18.84 6.22 9.25
N SER A 56 -18.52 5.50 8.17
CA SER A 56 -19.05 4.17 7.88
C SER A 56 -17.95 3.08 7.86
N VAL A 57 -17.01 3.17 8.78
CA VAL A 57 -15.81 2.32 8.77
C VAL A 57 -16.14 0.83 8.89
N THR A 58 -17.11 0.45 9.68
CA THR A 58 -17.54 -0.96 9.84
C THR A 58 -18.11 -1.53 8.54
N GLU A 59 -18.88 -0.73 7.82
CA GLU A 59 -19.41 -1.09 6.50
C GLU A 59 -18.28 -1.22 5.47
N HIS A 60 -17.29 -0.32 5.55
CA HIS A 60 -16.12 -0.36 4.68
C HIS A 60 -15.21 -1.55 4.97
N THR A 61 -14.95 -1.86 6.22
CA THR A 61 -13.96 -2.85 6.61
C THR A 61 -14.52 -4.26 6.77
N HIS A 62 -15.83 -4.39 6.94
CA HIS A 62 -16.52 -5.62 7.31
C HIS A 62 -16.03 -6.24 8.64
N HIS A 63 -15.52 -5.40 9.54
CA HIS A 63 -15.06 -5.81 10.87
C HIS A 63 -15.87 -5.12 11.97
N PRO A 64 -15.96 -5.74 13.16
CA PRO A 64 -16.66 -5.14 14.30
C PRO A 64 -16.10 -3.77 14.68
N ALA A 65 -16.97 -2.86 15.09
CA ALA A 65 -16.64 -1.47 15.40
C ALA A 65 -15.46 -1.28 16.36
N ASN A 66 -15.31 -2.17 17.34
CA ASN A 66 -14.25 -2.09 18.37
C ASN A 66 -13.05 -3.00 18.06
N GLY A 67 -13.04 -3.68 16.90
CA GLY A 67 -11.96 -4.58 16.50
C GLY A 67 -10.76 -3.85 15.90
N LYS A 68 -9.58 -4.48 15.96
CA LYS A 68 -8.37 -3.97 15.28
C LYS A 68 -8.61 -3.77 13.78
N GLY A 69 -9.31 -4.70 13.12
CA GLY A 69 -9.62 -4.61 11.70
C GLY A 69 -10.51 -3.43 11.30
N ASN A 70 -11.03 -2.67 12.27
CA ASN A 70 -11.79 -1.45 12.03
C ASN A 70 -10.94 -0.17 12.09
N LYS A 71 -9.61 -0.28 12.25
CA LYS A 71 -8.69 0.84 12.20
C LYS A 71 -8.11 0.96 10.79
N CYS A 72 -8.25 2.13 10.18
CA CYS A 72 -7.77 2.41 8.82
C CYS A 72 -6.30 2.01 8.63
N ILE A 73 -5.45 2.35 9.60
CA ILE A 73 -4.01 2.12 9.54
C ILE A 73 -3.63 0.63 9.53
N GLU A 74 -4.42 -0.25 10.14
CA GLU A 74 -4.13 -1.68 10.17
C GLU A 74 -4.19 -2.33 8.78
N CYS A 75 -4.99 -1.75 7.88
CA CYS A 75 -5.14 -2.23 6.51
C CYS A 75 -4.36 -1.40 5.48
N HIS A 76 -4.35 -0.07 5.65
CA HIS A 76 -3.75 0.85 4.68
C HIS A 76 -2.30 1.24 5.01
N MET A 77 -1.86 0.97 6.23
CA MET A 77 -0.50 1.23 6.70
C MET A 77 0.02 0.05 7.53
N PRO A 78 -0.04 -1.19 7.00
CA PRO A 78 0.32 -2.37 7.77
C PRO A 78 1.78 -2.30 8.23
N MET A 79 2.03 -2.85 9.41
CA MET A 79 3.38 -2.98 9.95
C MET A 79 4.14 -4.05 9.17
N THR A 80 5.22 -3.70 8.53
CA THR A 80 6.11 -4.64 7.82
C THR A 80 7.47 -4.74 8.51
N GLN A 81 8.14 -5.85 8.31
CA GLN A 81 9.47 -6.09 8.87
C GLN A 81 10.54 -5.90 7.78
N PHE A 82 11.53 -5.07 8.09
CA PHE A 82 12.66 -4.81 7.21
C PHE A 82 13.93 -4.58 8.04
N ALA A 83 15.02 -5.22 7.66
CA ALA A 83 16.34 -5.05 8.29
C ALA A 83 16.28 -5.10 9.84
N HIS A 84 15.57 -6.09 10.39
CA HIS A 84 15.31 -6.25 11.83
C HIS A 84 14.50 -5.12 12.51
N MET A 85 13.89 -4.24 11.70
CA MET A 85 13.02 -3.18 12.19
C MET A 85 11.58 -3.43 11.77
N ASN A 86 10.63 -3.08 12.63
CA ASN A 86 9.22 -3.00 12.26
C ASN A 86 8.92 -1.59 11.77
N ARG A 87 8.40 -1.47 10.57
CA ARG A 87 8.02 -0.18 9.97
C ARG A 87 6.62 -0.25 9.39
N THR A 88 5.87 0.81 9.61
CA THR A 88 4.55 0.99 9.02
C THR A 88 4.69 1.41 7.55
N ASP A 89 3.95 0.76 6.68
CA ASP A 89 3.88 1.16 5.27
C ASP A 89 3.16 2.50 5.13
N HIS A 90 3.85 3.50 4.59
CA HIS A 90 3.30 4.84 4.36
C HIS A 90 2.78 5.03 2.93
N SER A 91 2.66 3.98 2.14
CA SER A 91 2.04 4.08 0.80
C SER A 91 0.53 4.29 0.86
N MET A 92 -0.08 4.01 2.00
CA MET A 92 -1.53 4.17 2.25
C MET A 92 -2.41 3.49 1.20
N ARG A 93 -1.90 2.42 0.61
CA ARG A 93 -2.62 1.66 -0.41
C ARG A 93 -3.61 0.69 0.22
N PRO A 94 -4.67 0.32 -0.51
CA PRO A 94 -5.55 -0.75 -0.06
C PRO A 94 -4.82 -2.10 -0.05
N PRO A 95 -5.26 -3.08 0.76
CA PRO A 95 -4.74 -4.44 0.73
C PRO A 95 -4.76 -5.04 -0.69
N MET A 96 -3.68 -5.73 -1.07
CA MET A 96 -3.47 -6.24 -2.41
C MET A 96 -3.22 -7.76 -2.41
N PRO A 97 -4.20 -8.61 -2.04
CA PRO A 97 -4.01 -10.06 -2.01
C PRO A 97 -3.70 -10.67 -3.37
N ALA A 98 -4.17 -10.09 -4.47
CA ALA A 98 -3.80 -10.53 -5.81
C ALA A 98 -2.30 -10.37 -6.08
N ALA A 99 -1.65 -9.33 -5.56
CA ALA A 99 -0.19 -9.18 -5.63
C ALA A 99 0.53 -10.22 -4.75
N THR A 100 -0.06 -10.61 -3.62
CA THR A 100 0.47 -11.70 -2.80
C THR A 100 0.45 -13.03 -3.56
N ILE A 101 -0.62 -13.33 -4.27
CA ILE A 101 -0.75 -14.54 -5.09
C ILE A 101 0.31 -14.54 -6.19
N ALA A 102 0.45 -13.44 -6.92
CA ALA A 102 1.32 -13.35 -8.09
C ALA A 102 2.81 -13.22 -7.71
N PHE A 103 3.17 -12.43 -6.70
CA PHE A 103 4.54 -11.98 -6.43
C PHE A 103 5.02 -12.29 -5.01
N LYS A 104 4.23 -12.99 -4.20
CA LYS A 104 4.56 -13.34 -2.79
C LYS A 104 4.77 -12.12 -1.89
N SER A 105 4.23 -10.96 -2.27
CA SER A 105 4.26 -9.77 -1.42
C SER A 105 3.33 -9.95 -0.22
N PRO A 106 3.63 -9.37 0.96
CA PRO A 106 2.73 -9.42 2.10
C PRO A 106 1.45 -8.60 1.82
N ASN A 107 0.35 -8.99 2.47
CA ASN A 107 -0.87 -8.18 2.51
C ASN A 107 -1.42 -8.09 3.93
N ALA A 108 -2.14 -7.03 4.21
CA ALA A 108 -2.65 -6.72 5.54
C ALA A 108 -3.63 -7.78 6.09
N CYS A 109 -4.44 -8.41 5.23
CA CYS A 109 -5.42 -9.41 5.68
C CYS A 109 -4.75 -10.59 6.37
N ASN A 110 -3.72 -11.15 5.74
CA ASN A 110 -3.02 -12.34 6.26
C ASN A 110 -2.08 -12.04 7.42
N MET A 111 -1.84 -10.77 7.75
CA MET A 111 -1.12 -10.42 8.99
C MET A 111 -1.93 -10.73 10.25
N CYS A 112 -3.26 -10.66 10.17
CA CYS A 112 -4.19 -11.03 11.25
C CYS A 112 -4.81 -12.41 11.02
N HIS A 113 -5.27 -12.72 9.81
CA HIS A 113 -5.87 -13.99 9.42
C HIS A 113 -4.79 -15.00 8.98
N LYS A 114 -3.94 -15.39 9.94
CA LYS A 114 -2.77 -16.25 9.69
C LYS A 114 -3.13 -17.68 9.32
N ASP A 115 -4.35 -18.10 9.63
CA ASP A 115 -4.93 -19.41 9.29
C ASP A 115 -5.52 -19.46 7.87
N LYS A 116 -5.54 -18.34 7.16
CA LYS A 116 -6.06 -18.18 5.80
C LYS A 116 -4.93 -17.87 4.81
N ASP A 117 -5.15 -18.25 3.56
CA ASP A 117 -4.24 -17.92 2.46
C ASP A 117 -4.65 -16.62 1.72
N ALA A 118 -3.83 -16.23 0.76
CA ALA A 118 -4.08 -15.03 -0.04
C ALA A 118 -5.30 -15.18 -0.97
N ASN A 119 -5.64 -16.43 -1.38
CA ASN A 119 -6.82 -16.66 -2.22
C ASN A 119 -8.10 -16.39 -1.43
N TRP A 120 -8.11 -16.77 -0.14
CA TRP A 120 -9.21 -16.41 0.76
C TRP A 120 -9.39 -14.89 0.83
N SER A 121 -8.32 -14.14 1.04
CA SER A 121 -8.35 -12.68 1.10
C SER A 121 -8.83 -12.06 -0.21
N ASP A 122 -8.32 -12.53 -1.36
CA ASP A 122 -8.68 -12.03 -2.69
C ASP A 122 -10.15 -12.26 -3.02
N LYS A 123 -10.69 -13.43 -2.62
CA LYS A 123 -12.12 -13.73 -2.76
C LYS A 123 -12.99 -12.68 -2.07
N TYR A 124 -12.70 -12.37 -0.80
CA TYR A 124 -13.49 -11.40 -0.04
C TYR A 124 -13.33 -9.97 -0.56
N VAL A 125 -12.12 -9.57 -0.88
CA VAL A 125 -11.85 -8.26 -1.44
C VAL A 125 -12.62 -8.05 -2.75
N ARG A 126 -12.66 -9.03 -3.64
CA ARG A 126 -13.44 -8.97 -4.89
C ARG A 126 -14.94 -9.02 -4.66
N GLN A 127 -15.38 -9.71 -3.64
CA GLN A 127 -16.80 -9.76 -3.26
C GLN A 127 -17.28 -8.40 -2.74
N TRP A 128 -16.47 -7.71 -1.94
CA TRP A 128 -16.83 -6.44 -1.30
C TRP A 128 -16.62 -5.24 -2.22
N TYR A 129 -15.57 -5.27 -3.01
CA TYR A 129 -15.17 -4.17 -3.90
C TYR A 129 -15.16 -4.66 -5.34
N LYS A 130 -16.24 -4.40 -6.05
CA LYS A 130 -16.44 -4.84 -7.43
C LYS A 130 -15.56 -4.07 -8.41
N ASP A 131 -15.07 -2.91 -8.00
CA ASP A 131 -14.09 -2.14 -8.80
C ASP A 131 -12.79 -2.92 -8.82
N GLU A 132 -12.23 -3.10 -9.98
CA GLU A 132 -10.95 -3.79 -10.16
C GLU A 132 -9.76 -2.94 -9.65
N TYR A 133 -9.86 -2.40 -8.42
CA TYR A 133 -8.86 -1.50 -7.83
C TYR A 133 -7.46 -2.12 -7.77
N GLN A 134 -7.35 -3.44 -7.76
CA GLN A 134 -6.08 -4.15 -7.75
C GLN A 134 -5.36 -4.11 -9.10
N LYS A 135 -6.10 -3.96 -10.21
CA LYS A 135 -5.57 -4.07 -11.57
C LYS A 135 -4.41 -3.09 -11.87
N PRO A 136 -4.54 -1.78 -11.64
CA PRO A 136 -3.44 -0.84 -11.94
C PRO A 136 -2.15 -1.15 -11.17
N VAL A 137 -2.28 -1.60 -9.91
CA VAL A 137 -1.12 -1.95 -9.10
C VAL A 137 -0.48 -3.25 -9.59
N LEU A 138 -1.28 -4.22 -10.01
CA LEU A 138 -0.78 -5.47 -10.60
C LEU A 138 -0.03 -5.23 -11.91
N GLU A 139 -0.52 -4.32 -12.75
CA GLU A 139 0.19 -3.93 -13.97
C GLU A 139 1.56 -3.34 -13.66
N THR A 140 1.64 -2.40 -12.74
CA THR A 140 2.91 -1.85 -12.26
C THR A 140 3.80 -2.93 -11.65
N ALA A 141 3.25 -3.80 -10.82
CA ALA A 141 4.01 -4.87 -10.17
C ALA A 141 4.60 -5.86 -11.19
N ARG A 142 3.89 -6.19 -12.27
CA ARG A 142 4.40 -7.03 -13.35
C ARG A 142 5.60 -6.40 -14.06
N LEU A 143 5.54 -5.10 -14.35
CA LEU A 143 6.66 -4.38 -14.95
C LEU A 143 7.88 -4.37 -14.04
N VAL A 144 7.67 -4.12 -12.75
CA VAL A 144 8.75 -4.18 -11.74
C VAL A 144 9.34 -5.59 -11.63
N ASP A 145 8.49 -6.61 -11.66
CA ASP A 145 8.94 -8.01 -11.62
C ASP A 145 9.73 -8.39 -12.88
N ALA A 146 9.25 -8.01 -14.06
CA ALA A 146 9.97 -8.18 -15.32
C ALA A 146 11.34 -7.49 -15.28
N ALA A 147 11.42 -6.26 -14.77
CA ALA A 147 12.68 -5.55 -14.59
C ALA A 147 13.64 -6.27 -13.64
N ARG A 148 13.13 -6.86 -12.55
CA ARG A 148 13.95 -7.63 -11.59
C ARG A 148 14.55 -8.89 -12.20
N HIS A 149 13.85 -9.49 -13.16
CA HIS A 149 14.29 -10.69 -13.88
C HIS A 149 14.98 -10.37 -15.21
N GLN A 150 15.20 -9.08 -15.52
CA GLN A 150 15.81 -8.62 -16.78
C GLN A 150 15.07 -9.15 -18.03
N ASP A 151 13.74 -9.26 -17.93
CA ASP A 151 12.90 -9.67 -19.05
C ASP A 151 12.68 -8.49 -20.01
N LEU A 152 13.60 -8.34 -20.96
CA LEU A 152 13.61 -7.24 -21.93
C LEU A 152 12.39 -7.20 -22.85
N LYS A 153 11.57 -8.26 -22.90
CA LYS A 153 10.31 -8.25 -23.67
C LYS A 153 9.33 -7.19 -23.16
N HIS A 154 9.46 -6.79 -21.91
CA HIS A 154 8.63 -5.77 -21.28
C HIS A 154 9.28 -4.38 -21.19
N LEU A 155 10.41 -4.18 -21.90
CA LEU A 155 11.11 -2.88 -21.88
C LEU A 155 10.26 -1.74 -22.44
N ASP A 156 9.61 -1.96 -23.59
CA ASP A 156 8.75 -0.95 -24.21
C ASP A 156 7.54 -0.60 -23.31
N ASP A 157 6.94 -1.59 -22.67
CA ASP A 157 5.87 -1.37 -21.69
C ASP A 157 6.35 -0.54 -20.48
N MET A 158 7.58 -0.79 -20.02
CA MET A 158 8.19 -0.03 -18.93
C MET A 158 8.48 1.42 -19.37
N LEU A 159 8.97 1.65 -20.58
CA LEU A 159 9.22 2.98 -21.10
C LEU A 159 7.90 3.76 -21.22
N ALA A 160 6.86 3.15 -21.77
CA ALA A 160 5.53 3.75 -21.84
C ALA A 160 4.94 4.06 -20.44
N TYR A 161 5.21 3.19 -19.46
CA TYR A 161 4.82 3.44 -18.08
C TYR A 161 5.56 4.66 -17.48
N ILE A 162 6.86 4.78 -17.73
CA ILE A 162 7.68 5.91 -17.25
C ILE A 162 7.18 7.24 -17.83
N GLU A 163 6.85 7.28 -19.10
CA GLU A 163 6.34 8.48 -19.77
C GLU A 163 4.99 8.94 -19.20
N ARG A 164 4.16 8.00 -18.76
CA ARG A 164 2.82 8.27 -18.24
C ARG A 164 2.80 8.61 -16.75
N GLU A 165 3.70 8.02 -15.98
CA GLU A 165 3.64 8.02 -14.51
C GLU A 165 4.69 8.94 -13.88
N ASN A 166 4.27 9.65 -12.83
CA ASN A 166 5.14 10.58 -12.09
C ASN A 166 5.85 9.93 -10.88
N HIS A 167 5.92 8.60 -10.83
CA HIS A 167 6.64 7.89 -9.75
C HIS A 167 8.12 7.69 -10.09
N VAL A 168 8.88 8.74 -9.97
CA VAL A 168 10.32 8.76 -10.32
C VAL A 168 11.10 7.64 -9.62
N GLU A 169 10.78 7.36 -8.36
CA GLU A 169 11.47 6.33 -7.58
C GLU A 169 11.27 4.92 -8.16
N VAL A 170 10.03 4.59 -8.55
CA VAL A 170 9.70 3.28 -9.14
C VAL A 170 10.27 3.16 -10.54
N THR A 171 10.09 4.20 -11.35
CA THR A 171 10.52 4.22 -12.76
C THR A 171 12.03 4.16 -12.86
N THR A 172 12.77 4.97 -12.11
CA THR A 172 14.23 4.99 -12.12
C THR A 172 14.80 3.66 -11.62
N SER A 173 14.30 3.13 -10.52
CA SER A 173 14.77 1.85 -9.97
C SER A 173 14.52 0.69 -10.93
N SER A 174 13.35 0.66 -11.57
CA SER A 174 13.00 -0.42 -12.50
C SER A 174 13.79 -0.31 -13.80
N LEU A 175 13.93 0.89 -14.38
CA LEU A 175 14.72 1.11 -15.58
C LEU A 175 16.19 0.75 -15.37
N THR A 176 16.76 1.14 -14.23
CA THR A 176 18.14 0.80 -13.88
C THR A 176 18.37 -0.71 -13.85
N ARG A 177 17.37 -1.50 -13.42
CA ARG A 177 17.47 -2.96 -13.38
C ARG A 177 17.43 -3.59 -14.77
N PHE A 178 16.71 -3.00 -15.73
CA PHE A 178 16.75 -3.46 -17.12
C PHE A 178 18.09 -3.18 -17.79
N ILE A 179 18.79 -2.09 -17.41
CA ILE A 179 20.01 -1.63 -18.07
C ILE A 179 21.28 -2.24 -17.44
N ARG A 180 21.23 -2.64 -16.17
CA ARG A 180 22.37 -3.29 -15.50
C ARG A 180 22.56 -4.71 -16.04
N GLU A 181 23.65 -4.88 -16.77
CA GLU A 181 24.26 -6.17 -17.06
C GLU A 181 24.96 -6.74 -15.83
#